data_68815a937840826c2193c264f7016437
#
_entry.id   68815a937840826c2193c264f7016437
#
_cell.length_a   1.000
_cell.length_b   1.000
_cell.length_c   1.000
_cell.angle_alpha   90.00
_cell.angle_beta   90.00
_cell.angle_gamma   90.00
#
_symmetry.space_group_name_H-M   'P 1'
#
loop_
_entity.id
_entity.type
_entity.pdbx_description
1 polymer ?
#
loop_
_entity_poly.entity_id
_entity_poly.type
_entity_poly.pdbx_seq_one_letter_code
_entity_poly.pdbx_strand_id
1 'polypeptide(L)'
;MEKQIVNEPKEIDGYRVVQDGKEIYEALSKGETVMHWESGDSMYPILMHMEYCKIHPAKKQEINKGDAVFCKFLYRNEERKISDFYMVHRCTDIVVRGDEYYFKIECTDNTLFGWTKDVYGVAESTNIFQDEEALWK
;
A
#
# COMPACT_ATOMS: atom_id res chain seq x y z
N MET A 1 -21.39 6.70 -18.70
CA MET A 1 -21.68 7.07 -17.29
C MET A 1 -20.54 6.58 -16.42
N GLU A 2 -19.95 7.48 -15.67
CA GLU A 2 -18.89 7.11 -14.75
C GLU A 2 -19.44 6.30 -13.57
N LYS A 3 -18.73 5.23 -13.23
CA LYS A 3 -19.03 4.47 -12.03
C LYS A 3 -18.45 5.21 -10.83
N GLN A 4 -19.23 5.33 -9.79
CA GLN A 4 -18.80 5.99 -8.57
C GLN A 4 -18.85 5.01 -7.41
N ILE A 5 -17.91 5.16 -6.49
CA ILE A 5 -17.92 4.42 -5.24
C ILE A 5 -19.06 4.98 -4.39
N VAL A 6 -19.99 4.11 -4.00
CA VAL A 6 -21.08 4.45 -3.11
C VAL A 6 -21.03 3.53 -1.90
N ASN A 7 -21.56 3.99 -0.78
CA ASN A 7 -21.64 3.23 0.48
C ASN A 7 -20.26 2.81 1.04
N GLU A 8 -19.18 3.49 0.64
CA GLU A 8 -17.89 3.23 1.26
C GLU A 8 -17.92 3.74 2.71
N PRO A 9 -17.58 2.87 3.69
CA PRO A 9 -17.51 3.32 5.08
C PRO A 9 -16.37 4.32 5.26
N LYS A 10 -16.57 5.29 6.16
CA LYS A 10 -15.53 6.26 6.52
C LYS A 10 -14.54 5.69 7.52
N GLU A 11 -14.99 4.75 8.34
CA GLU A 11 -14.19 4.07 9.35
C GLU A 11 -14.53 2.59 9.41
N ILE A 12 -13.55 1.78 9.74
CA ILE A 12 -13.69 0.34 10.02
C ILE A 12 -12.88 0.06 11.27
N ASP A 13 -13.50 -0.53 12.28
CA ASP A 13 -12.85 -0.89 13.56
C ASP A 13 -12.13 0.30 14.22
N GLY A 14 -12.68 1.51 14.02
CA GLY A 14 -12.13 2.73 14.60
C GLY A 14 -11.01 3.37 13.78
N TYR A 15 -10.64 2.78 12.64
CA TYR A 15 -9.62 3.31 11.75
C TYR A 15 -10.25 3.97 10.53
N ARG A 16 -9.70 5.12 10.14
CA ARG A 16 -10.18 5.88 8.99
C ARG A 16 -9.85 5.12 7.69
N VAL A 17 -10.82 5.08 6.76
CA VAL A 17 -10.63 4.48 5.43
C VAL A 17 -10.03 5.55 4.51
N VAL A 18 -8.87 5.25 3.91
CA VAL A 18 -8.14 6.17 3.05
C VAL A 18 -7.70 5.44 1.79
N GLN A 19 -8.09 5.96 0.61
CA GLN A 19 -7.76 5.34 -0.68
C GLN A 19 -6.63 6.07 -1.43
N ASP A 20 -6.49 7.37 -1.26
CA ASP A 20 -5.46 8.14 -1.95
C ASP A 20 -4.08 7.90 -1.32
N GLY A 21 -3.09 7.55 -2.15
CA GLY A 21 -1.75 7.22 -1.67
C GLY A 21 -1.06 8.34 -0.93
N LYS A 22 -1.20 9.58 -1.38
CA LYS A 22 -0.60 10.73 -0.70
C LYS A 22 -1.23 10.97 0.66
N GLU A 23 -2.56 10.79 0.76
CA GLU A 23 -3.26 10.92 2.04
C GLU A 23 -2.84 9.81 3.02
N ILE A 24 -2.61 8.59 2.51
CA ILE A 24 -2.07 7.50 3.34
C ILE A 24 -0.69 7.89 3.86
N TYR A 25 0.19 8.37 2.99
CA TYR A 25 1.52 8.82 3.38
C TYR A 25 1.46 9.89 4.49
N GLU A 26 0.59 10.89 4.32
CA GLU A 26 0.42 11.96 5.31
C GLU A 26 -0.08 11.41 6.65
N ALA A 27 -1.04 10.47 6.62
CA ALA A 27 -1.55 9.83 7.82
C ALA A 27 -0.46 9.05 8.56
N LEU A 28 0.30 8.23 7.83
CA LEU A 28 1.40 7.44 8.41
C LEU A 28 2.48 8.36 8.99
N SER A 29 2.76 9.49 8.34
CA SER A 29 3.75 10.46 8.81
C SER A 29 3.35 11.09 10.15
N LYS A 30 2.07 11.12 10.46
CA LYS A 30 1.53 11.61 11.73
C LYS A 30 1.35 10.50 12.77
N GLY A 31 1.73 9.28 12.45
CA GLY A 31 1.56 8.13 13.32
C GLY A 31 0.19 7.49 13.27
N GLU A 32 -0.63 7.83 12.29
CA GLU A 32 -1.98 7.29 12.15
C GLU A 32 -1.98 5.95 11.39
N THR A 33 -2.71 4.95 11.92
CA THR A 33 -3.02 3.71 11.22
C THR A 33 -4.31 3.89 10.43
N VAL A 34 -4.34 3.42 9.19
CA VAL A 34 -5.51 3.58 8.30
C VAL A 34 -5.93 2.26 7.70
N MET A 35 -7.16 2.22 7.20
CA MET A 35 -7.70 1.13 6.39
C MET A 35 -7.67 1.53 4.92
N HIS A 36 -7.32 0.57 4.09
CA HIS A 36 -7.21 0.78 2.64
C HIS A 36 -7.60 -0.52 1.93
N TRP A 37 -8.34 -0.45 0.83
CA TRP A 37 -8.62 -1.63 0.02
C TRP A 37 -8.01 -1.46 -1.38
N GLU A 38 -7.58 -2.59 -1.95
CA GLU A 38 -7.05 -2.64 -3.31
C GLU A 38 -7.83 -3.64 -4.15
N SER A 39 -7.96 -3.34 -5.44
CA SER A 39 -8.52 -4.27 -6.41
C SER A 39 -7.39 -5.09 -7.03
N GLY A 40 -7.71 -6.34 -7.43
CA GLY A 40 -6.77 -7.21 -8.10
C GLY A 40 -6.09 -8.20 -7.17
N ASP A 41 -5.26 -9.05 -7.76
CA ASP A 41 -4.64 -10.20 -7.08
C ASP A 41 -3.13 -10.05 -6.93
N SER A 42 -2.59 -8.86 -7.12
CA SER A 42 -1.13 -8.64 -7.12
C SER A 42 -0.46 -8.99 -5.78
N MET A 43 -1.24 -9.06 -4.71
CA MET A 43 -0.75 -9.42 -3.37
C MET A 43 -1.28 -10.75 -2.87
N TYR A 44 -1.97 -11.51 -3.72
CA TYR A 44 -2.45 -12.85 -3.36
C TYR A 44 -1.26 -13.78 -3.07
N PRO A 45 -1.27 -14.61 -2.01
CA PRO A 45 -2.36 -14.80 -1.04
C PRO A 45 -2.26 -13.90 0.21
N ILE A 46 -1.33 -12.94 0.25
CA ILE A 46 -1.15 -12.06 1.42
C ILE A 46 -2.37 -11.16 1.60
N LEU A 47 -2.83 -10.55 0.49
CA LEU A 47 -4.04 -9.76 0.45
C LEU A 47 -4.91 -10.24 -0.70
N MET A 48 -6.21 -10.35 -0.45
CA MET A 48 -7.19 -10.79 -1.44
C MET A 48 -7.79 -9.60 -2.19
N HIS A 49 -8.38 -9.87 -3.35
CA HIS A 49 -9.11 -8.85 -4.12
C HIS A 49 -10.17 -8.16 -3.25
N MET A 50 -10.19 -6.83 -3.27
CA MET A 50 -11.13 -5.98 -2.51
C MET A 50 -11.05 -6.13 -1.00
N GLU A 51 -10.02 -6.75 -0.48
CA GLU A 51 -9.80 -6.84 0.97
C GLU A 51 -9.29 -5.52 1.51
N TYR A 52 -9.82 -5.13 2.67
CA TYR A 52 -9.21 -4.03 3.42
C TYR A 52 -7.93 -4.51 4.08
N CYS A 53 -6.86 -3.76 3.90
CA CYS A 53 -5.65 -3.95 4.68
C CYS A 53 -5.54 -2.82 5.71
N LYS A 54 -4.99 -3.15 6.85
CA LYS A 54 -4.67 -2.17 7.88
C LYS A 54 -3.22 -1.76 7.69
N ILE A 55 -2.96 -0.49 7.43
CA ILE A 55 -1.62 0.01 7.20
C ILE A 55 -1.15 0.76 8.44
N HIS A 56 -0.11 0.22 9.07
CA HIS A 56 0.51 0.81 10.26
C HIS A 56 1.76 1.58 9.88
N PRO A 57 2.03 2.75 10.52
CA PRO A 57 3.33 3.38 10.38
C PRO A 57 4.42 2.41 10.86
N ALA A 58 5.52 2.36 10.15
CA ALA A 58 6.65 1.54 10.53
C ALA A 58 7.96 2.25 10.23
N LYS A 59 8.92 2.11 11.14
CA LYS A 59 10.29 2.58 10.92
C LYS A 59 11.00 1.57 10.02
N LYS A 60 12.00 2.03 9.28
CA LYS A 60 12.72 1.18 8.31
C LYS A 60 13.32 -0.07 8.96
N GLN A 61 13.85 0.05 10.18
CA GLN A 61 14.42 -1.09 10.90
C GLN A 61 13.38 -2.10 11.40
N GLU A 62 12.09 -1.76 11.34
CA GLU A 62 11.00 -2.65 11.74
C GLU A 62 10.47 -3.51 10.59
N ILE A 63 10.89 -3.21 9.36
CA ILE A 63 10.43 -3.92 8.16
C ILE A 63 11.18 -5.24 8.03
N ASN A 64 10.46 -6.33 7.77
CA ASN A 64 11.02 -7.66 7.55
C ASN A 64 10.77 -8.14 6.13
N LYS A 65 11.65 -9.02 5.64
CA LYS A 65 11.43 -9.70 4.36
C LYS A 65 10.11 -10.47 4.43
N GLY A 66 9.31 -10.36 3.39
CA GLY A 66 7.99 -10.96 3.30
C GLY A 66 6.85 -10.04 3.69
N ASP A 67 7.14 -8.91 4.34
CA ASP A 67 6.11 -7.95 4.70
C ASP A 67 5.46 -7.32 3.48
N ALA A 68 4.13 -7.12 3.54
CA ALA A 68 3.43 -6.23 2.63
C ALA A 68 3.69 -4.80 3.13
N VAL A 69 4.26 -3.97 2.29
CA VAL A 69 4.68 -2.62 2.70
C VAL A 69 4.01 -1.55 1.85
N PHE A 70 3.71 -0.43 2.50
CA PHE A 70 3.29 0.79 1.81
C PHE A 70 4.55 1.58 1.46
N CYS A 71 4.77 1.78 0.17
CA CYS A 71 6.02 2.36 -0.33
C CYS A 71 5.75 3.33 -1.48
N LYS A 72 6.80 4.06 -1.87
CA LYS A 72 6.74 5.04 -2.93
C LYS A 72 7.87 4.79 -3.92
N PHE A 73 7.52 4.91 -5.20
CA PHE A 73 8.48 5.00 -6.30
C PHE A 73 8.32 6.33 -7.01
N LEU A 74 9.37 6.82 -7.64
CA LEU A 74 9.29 7.94 -8.55
C LEU A 74 8.96 7.42 -9.93
N TYR A 75 7.93 7.99 -10.53
CA TYR A 75 7.48 7.65 -11.88
C TYR A 75 7.73 8.82 -12.81
N ARG A 76 8.38 8.53 -13.96
CA ARG A 76 8.57 9.51 -15.02
C ARG A 76 7.61 9.20 -16.16
N ASN A 77 6.71 10.13 -16.46
CA ASN A 77 5.77 9.95 -17.56
C ASN A 77 6.40 10.32 -18.91
N GLU A 78 5.62 10.21 -20.00
CA GLU A 78 6.08 10.49 -21.37
C GLU A 78 6.52 11.95 -21.54
N GLU A 79 5.97 12.88 -20.79
CA GLU A 79 6.35 14.28 -20.78
C GLU A 79 7.58 14.56 -19.93
N ARG A 80 8.23 13.53 -19.40
CA ARG A 80 9.38 13.58 -18.50
C ARG A 80 9.10 14.27 -17.17
N LYS A 81 7.84 14.38 -16.79
CA LYS A 81 7.46 14.85 -15.46
C LYS A 81 7.63 13.71 -14.48
N ILE A 82 8.23 14.00 -13.33
CA ILE A 82 8.41 13.03 -12.25
C ILE A 82 7.25 13.21 -11.28
N SER A 83 6.60 12.10 -10.94
CA SER A 83 5.55 12.10 -9.93
C SER A 83 5.75 10.96 -8.95
N ASP A 84 5.17 11.10 -7.77
CA ASP A 84 5.19 10.06 -6.75
C ASP A 84 4.14 8.99 -7.10
N PHE A 85 4.55 7.74 -6.97
CA PHE A 85 3.65 6.60 -7.15
C PHE A 85 3.70 5.75 -5.89
N TYR A 86 2.57 5.69 -5.18
CA TYR A 86 2.44 4.92 -3.94
C TYR A 86 1.81 3.57 -4.21
N MET A 87 2.26 2.54 -3.50
CA MET A 87 1.73 1.19 -3.66
C MET A 87 1.87 0.38 -2.39
N VAL A 88 1.08 -0.71 -2.30
CA VAL A 88 1.26 -1.75 -1.30
C VAL A 88 1.72 -3.00 -2.02
N HIS A 89 2.94 -3.43 -1.78
CA HIS A 89 3.50 -4.65 -2.36
C HIS A 89 4.47 -5.32 -1.40
N ARG A 90 4.92 -6.51 -1.79
CA ARG A 90 5.76 -7.34 -0.94
C ARG A 90 7.22 -6.88 -0.98
N CYS A 91 7.81 -6.74 0.20
CA CYS A 91 9.24 -6.55 0.35
C CYS A 91 9.93 -7.91 0.34
N THR A 92 10.77 -8.19 -0.67
CA THR A 92 11.40 -9.49 -0.84
C THR A 92 12.87 -9.52 -0.45
N ASP A 93 13.51 -8.36 -0.32
CA ASP A 93 14.88 -8.26 0.14
C ASP A 93 15.14 -6.90 0.76
N ILE A 94 16.13 -6.85 1.62
CA ILE A 94 16.53 -5.63 2.34
C ILE A 94 18.05 -5.57 2.34
N VAL A 95 18.59 -4.43 1.88
CA VAL A 95 20.03 -4.16 1.92
C VAL A 95 20.26 -2.90 2.73
N VAL A 96 21.19 -2.99 3.67
CA VAL A 96 21.56 -1.85 4.52
C VAL A 96 22.99 -1.43 4.15
N ARG A 97 23.18 -0.16 3.82
CA ARG A 97 24.49 0.43 3.54
C ARG A 97 24.66 1.69 4.37
N GLY A 98 25.53 1.62 5.38
CA GLY A 98 25.62 2.68 6.37
C GLY A 98 24.30 2.79 7.12
N ASP A 99 23.70 3.97 7.13
CA ASP A 99 22.40 4.22 7.76
C ASP A 99 21.24 4.13 6.78
N GLU A 100 21.50 3.75 5.53
CA GLU A 100 20.50 3.72 4.47
C GLU A 100 19.94 2.31 4.28
N TYR A 101 18.61 2.19 4.25
CA TYR A 101 17.88 0.95 4.00
C TYR A 101 17.33 0.99 2.59
N TYR A 102 17.55 -0.11 1.85
CA TYR A 102 17.02 -0.29 0.50
C TYR A 102 16.14 -1.53 0.50
N PHE A 103 14.93 -1.38 -0.01
CA PHE A 103 13.92 -2.43 0.00
C PHE A 103 13.59 -2.84 -1.43
N LYS A 104 13.69 -4.14 -1.71
CA LYS A 104 13.32 -4.71 -3.00
C LYS A 104 11.82 -5.03 -2.98
N ILE A 105 11.09 -4.50 -3.94
CA ILE A 105 9.63 -4.59 -4.00
C ILE A 105 9.22 -5.42 -5.20
N GLU A 106 8.41 -6.46 -4.96
CA GLU A 106 7.92 -7.38 -5.97
C GLU A 106 6.45 -7.70 -5.76
N CYS A 107 5.77 -8.08 -6.87
CA CYS A 107 4.47 -8.75 -6.79
C CYS A 107 4.64 -10.18 -6.29
N THR A 108 3.55 -10.84 -5.91
CA THR A 108 3.57 -12.24 -5.48
C THR A 108 3.92 -13.21 -6.62
N ASP A 109 3.80 -12.78 -7.88
CA ASP A 109 4.24 -13.53 -9.05
C ASP A 109 5.73 -13.30 -9.38
N ASN A 110 6.45 -12.62 -8.49
CA ASN A 110 7.86 -12.23 -8.63
C ASN A 110 8.15 -11.18 -9.70
N THR A 111 7.12 -10.47 -10.18
CA THR A 111 7.34 -9.30 -11.03
C THR A 111 8.02 -8.21 -10.20
N LEU A 112 9.21 -7.80 -10.64
CA LEU A 112 10.02 -6.81 -9.94
C LEU A 112 9.54 -5.40 -10.23
N PHE A 113 9.24 -4.62 -9.19
CA PHE A 113 9.02 -3.18 -9.31
C PHE A 113 10.33 -2.42 -9.18
N GLY A 114 11.22 -2.87 -8.31
CA GLY A 114 12.51 -2.26 -8.13
C GLY A 114 12.91 -2.13 -6.67
N TRP A 115 13.92 -1.31 -6.43
CA TRP A 115 14.41 -0.99 -5.10
C TRP A 115 14.00 0.43 -4.72
N THR A 116 13.59 0.63 -3.49
CA THR A 116 13.25 1.95 -2.96
C THR A 116 13.74 2.10 -1.53
N LYS A 117 14.06 3.33 -1.14
CA LYS A 117 14.31 3.70 0.25
C LYS A 117 13.03 4.16 0.94
N ASP A 118 11.98 4.43 0.17
CA ASP A 118 10.77 5.10 0.62
C ASP A 118 9.69 4.09 1.01
N VAL A 119 9.88 3.47 2.16
CA VAL A 119 8.92 2.57 2.79
C VAL A 119 8.43 3.22 4.08
N TYR A 120 7.11 3.33 4.24
CA TYR A 120 6.50 4.13 5.31
C TYR A 120 5.64 3.32 6.28
N GLY A 121 5.23 2.13 5.90
CA GLY A 121 4.36 1.34 6.75
C GLY A 121 4.27 -0.10 6.31
N VAL A 122 3.62 -0.90 7.17
CA VAL A 122 3.35 -2.32 6.94
C VAL A 122 1.85 -2.52 6.87
N ALA A 123 1.40 -3.28 5.87
CA ALA A 123 0.00 -3.62 5.67
C ALA A 123 -0.28 -5.04 6.16
N GLU A 124 -1.41 -5.22 6.84
CA GLU A 124 -1.86 -6.54 7.27
C GLU A 124 -3.28 -6.81 6.80
N SER A 125 -3.58 -8.09 6.52
CA SER A 125 -4.91 -8.56 6.15
C SER A 125 -5.87 -8.40 7.32
N THR A 126 -7.11 -7.97 7.02
CA THR A 126 -8.17 -7.86 8.02
C THR A 126 -9.25 -8.92 7.85
N ASN A 127 -9.30 -9.59 6.71
CA ASN A 127 -10.41 -10.46 6.28
C ASN A 127 -11.74 -9.71 6.16
N ILE A 128 -11.70 -8.40 6.03
CA ILE A 128 -12.85 -7.55 5.78
C ILE A 128 -12.80 -7.11 4.33
N PHE A 129 -13.91 -7.24 3.61
CA PHE A 129 -13.95 -6.98 2.17
C PHE A 129 -14.87 -5.83 1.83
N GLN A 130 -14.47 -5.04 0.85
CA GLN A 130 -15.34 -4.05 0.23
C GLN A 130 -16.37 -4.78 -0.60
N ASP A 131 -17.64 -4.38 -0.48
CA ASP A 131 -18.71 -4.94 -1.31
C ASP A 131 -18.59 -4.41 -2.74
N GLU A 132 -18.11 -5.27 -3.64
CA GLU A 132 -17.89 -4.89 -5.04
C GLU A 132 -19.19 -4.49 -5.74
N GLU A 133 -20.34 -5.11 -5.41
CA GLU A 133 -21.62 -4.72 -5.98
C GLU A 133 -22.03 -3.32 -5.54
N ALA A 134 -21.78 -2.97 -4.28
CA ALA A 134 -22.10 -1.65 -3.75
C ALA A 134 -21.29 -0.54 -4.41
N LEU A 135 -20.07 -0.85 -4.88
CA LEU A 135 -19.21 0.13 -5.56
C LEU A 135 -19.84 0.69 -6.83
N TRP A 136 -20.63 -0.13 -7.51
CA TRP A 136 -21.09 0.17 -8.87
C TRP A 136 -22.58 0.49 -8.97
N LYS A 137 -23.22 0.77 -7.87
CA LYS A 137 -24.63 1.17 -7.85
C LYS A 137 -24.82 2.64 -8.15
#